data_bb5413d643f132709ec64d9c1eff2df1
#
_entry.id   bb5413d643f132709ec64d9c1eff2df1
#
_cell.length_a   1.000
_cell.length_b   1.000
_cell.length_c   1.000
_cell.angle_alpha   90.00
_cell.angle_beta   90.00
_cell.angle_gamma   90.00
#
_symmetry.space_group_name_H-M   'P 1'
#
loop_
_entity.id
_entity.type
_entity.pdbx_description
1 polymer ?
#
loop_
_entity_poly.entity_id
_entity_poly.type
_entity_poly.pdbx_seq_one_letter_code
_entity_poly.pdbx_strand_id
1 'polypeptide(L)'
;MGKNGPEFYDDEEVFALYAARRARIDGPNELLEKPIFDELMSSLTHLRILDLGCGDAAFGIEALQQGCESYLGIDGSHKMVAAAKEKLAGSRGNVVQGTIETWDYSSQQFDLVTSRLAFHYVQEIAPVFARIYQTLVERGRIIFSIEHPVITSCDQGWQFEGPRQDWIVDDYFETGPRITNWMGGTVIKYHRTIEDYFLALRAAGFVVDALRESRPQQAQFHDPATYERRKRIPLMLFFSAYRPVTT
;
A
#
# COMPACT_ATOMS: atom_id res chain seq x y z
N MET A 1 -2.12 -1.78 -24.24
CA MET A 1 -3.20 -1.69 -23.26
C MET A 1 -2.57 -1.97 -21.89
N GLY A 2 -2.75 -1.12 -20.89
CA GLY A 2 -2.15 -1.36 -19.55
C GLY A 2 -2.80 -2.58 -18.88
N LYS A 3 -2.02 -3.36 -18.13
CA LYS A 3 -2.50 -4.46 -17.29
C LYS A 3 -3.08 -3.90 -15.98
N ASN A 4 -4.08 -4.56 -15.39
CA ASN A 4 -4.47 -4.27 -14.01
C ASN A 4 -3.37 -4.71 -13.03
N GLY A 5 -3.49 -4.33 -11.75
CA GLY A 5 -2.46 -4.63 -10.75
C GLY A 5 -2.11 -6.12 -10.66
N PRO A 6 -3.06 -7.03 -10.40
CA PRO A 6 -2.80 -8.47 -10.34
C PRO A 6 -2.14 -9.05 -11.59
N GLU A 7 -2.69 -8.78 -12.78
CA GLU A 7 -2.15 -9.25 -14.05
C GLU A 7 -0.73 -8.72 -14.33
N PHE A 8 -0.44 -7.50 -13.85
CA PHE A 8 0.87 -6.89 -13.99
C PHE A 8 1.93 -7.66 -13.18
N TYR A 9 1.62 -8.02 -11.94
CA TYR A 9 2.53 -8.77 -11.07
C TYR A 9 2.58 -10.27 -11.38
N ASP A 10 1.68 -10.79 -12.21
CA ASP A 10 1.73 -12.15 -12.74
C ASP A 10 2.68 -12.31 -13.94
N ASP A 11 3.13 -11.21 -14.52
CA ASP A 11 4.18 -11.23 -15.54
C ASP A 11 5.52 -11.70 -14.95
N GLU A 12 6.22 -12.60 -15.64
CA GLU A 12 7.44 -13.23 -15.12
C GLU A 12 8.59 -12.25 -14.89
N GLU A 13 8.81 -11.38 -15.88
CA GLU A 13 9.88 -10.38 -15.81
C GLU A 13 9.58 -9.33 -14.74
N VAL A 14 8.33 -8.86 -14.66
CA VAL A 14 7.88 -7.92 -13.65
C VAL A 14 8.02 -8.51 -12.24
N PHE A 15 7.60 -9.76 -12.04
CA PHE A 15 7.72 -10.43 -10.76
C PHE A 15 9.19 -10.56 -10.30
N ALA A 16 10.08 -10.98 -11.21
CA ALA A 16 11.50 -11.09 -10.91
C ALA A 16 12.11 -9.72 -10.55
N LEU A 17 11.80 -8.67 -11.31
CA LEU A 17 12.25 -7.31 -11.02
C LEU A 17 11.69 -6.77 -9.69
N TYR A 18 10.43 -7.07 -9.39
CA TYR A 18 9.81 -6.72 -8.10
C TYR A 18 10.53 -7.40 -6.95
N ALA A 19 10.74 -8.73 -7.02
CA ALA A 19 11.43 -9.48 -5.98
C ALA A 19 12.85 -8.94 -5.72
N ALA A 20 13.63 -8.68 -6.79
CA ALA A 20 14.94 -8.08 -6.68
C ALA A 20 14.92 -6.68 -6.05
N ARG A 21 13.89 -5.86 -6.37
CA ARG A 21 13.73 -4.53 -5.80
C ARG A 21 13.34 -4.58 -4.32
N ARG A 22 12.47 -5.53 -3.93
CA ARG A 22 12.05 -5.71 -2.53
C ARG A 22 13.19 -6.23 -1.63
N ALA A 23 14.12 -6.99 -2.17
CA ALA A 23 15.30 -7.46 -1.45
C ALA A 23 16.31 -6.34 -1.12
N ARG A 24 16.15 -5.14 -1.67
CA ARG A 24 17.07 -4.02 -1.44
C ARG A 24 16.80 -3.33 -0.12
N ILE A 25 17.78 -3.32 0.77
CA ILE A 25 17.74 -2.62 2.07
C ILE A 25 17.78 -1.10 1.95
N ASP A 26 18.23 -0.56 0.79
CA ASP A 26 18.29 0.87 0.49
C ASP A 26 17.08 1.33 -0.38
N GLY A 27 16.08 0.48 -0.52
CA GLY A 27 14.89 0.75 -1.31
C GLY A 27 13.92 1.74 -0.65
N PRO A 28 13.05 2.40 -1.43
CA PRO A 28 12.06 3.34 -0.88
C PRO A 28 11.11 2.71 0.15
N ASN A 29 10.81 1.42 0.03
CA ASN A 29 9.96 0.72 0.98
C ASN A 29 10.63 0.62 2.36
N GLU A 30 11.93 0.35 2.42
CA GLU A 30 12.67 0.26 3.68
C GLU A 30 12.96 1.64 4.28
N LEU A 31 13.40 2.60 3.43
CA LEU A 31 13.86 3.90 3.91
C LEU A 31 12.73 4.94 4.12
N LEU A 32 11.60 4.79 3.44
CA LEU A 32 10.53 5.79 3.46
C LEU A 32 9.19 5.24 3.95
N GLU A 33 8.86 3.99 3.61
CA GLU A 33 7.57 3.41 3.96
C GLU A 33 7.59 2.78 5.37
N LYS A 34 8.52 1.84 5.59
CA LYS A 34 8.58 1.06 6.82
C LYS A 34 8.63 1.91 8.10
N PRO A 35 9.46 2.97 8.22
CA PRO A 35 9.52 3.77 9.44
C PRO A 35 8.18 4.43 9.82
N ILE A 36 7.39 4.84 8.81
CA ILE A 36 6.08 5.45 9.04
C ILE A 36 5.06 4.40 9.43
N PHE A 37 5.08 3.22 8.79
CA PHE A 37 4.23 2.11 9.20
C PHE A 37 4.52 1.65 10.62
N ASP A 38 5.78 1.49 10.99
CA ASP A 38 6.20 1.10 12.34
C ASP A 38 5.71 2.13 13.40
N GLU A 39 5.76 3.44 13.07
CA GLU A 39 5.21 4.49 13.92
C GLU A 39 3.69 4.41 14.06
N LEU A 40 2.96 4.21 12.95
CA LEU A 40 1.49 4.21 12.94
C LEU A 40 0.88 2.94 13.53
N MET A 41 1.53 1.78 13.36
CA MET A 41 1.00 0.50 13.82
C MET A 41 1.18 0.26 15.32
N SER A 42 2.08 0.95 16.00
CA SER A 42 2.34 0.75 17.44
C SER A 42 2.70 -0.71 17.77
N SER A 43 1.84 -1.44 18.50
CA SER A 43 2.01 -2.87 18.82
C SER A 43 1.07 -3.73 18.00
N LEU A 44 1.58 -4.83 17.44
CA LEU A 44 0.79 -5.82 16.71
C LEU A 44 0.39 -7.03 17.58
N THR A 45 0.84 -7.08 18.83
CA THR A 45 0.60 -8.19 19.74
C THR A 45 -0.90 -8.43 19.98
N HIS A 46 -1.33 -9.67 19.82
CA HIS A 46 -2.73 -10.13 19.96
C HIS A 46 -3.72 -9.54 18.94
N LEU A 47 -3.27 -8.86 17.89
CA LEU A 47 -4.17 -8.35 16.85
C LEU A 47 -4.48 -9.42 15.80
N ARG A 48 -5.73 -9.45 15.34
CA ARG A 48 -6.17 -10.16 14.13
C ARG A 48 -6.01 -9.22 12.97
N ILE A 49 -5.15 -9.55 12.03
CA ILE A 49 -4.70 -8.67 10.96
C ILE A 49 -5.21 -9.17 9.62
N LEU A 50 -5.82 -8.28 8.84
CA LEU A 50 -6.11 -8.44 7.41
C LEU A 50 -5.18 -7.54 6.60
N ASP A 51 -4.42 -8.12 5.67
CA ASP A 51 -3.48 -7.40 4.80
C ASP A 51 -3.94 -7.47 3.34
N LEU A 52 -4.39 -6.33 2.81
CA LEU A 52 -4.98 -6.21 1.49
C LEU A 52 -3.94 -5.80 0.44
N GLY A 53 -3.70 -6.64 -0.56
CA GLY A 53 -2.59 -6.51 -1.48
C GLY A 53 -1.28 -6.88 -0.77
N CYS A 54 -1.26 -8.03 -0.10
CA CYS A 54 -0.18 -8.44 0.81
C CYS A 54 1.14 -8.77 0.09
N GLY A 55 1.13 -8.89 -1.24
CA GLY A 55 2.27 -9.30 -2.03
C GLY A 55 2.80 -10.67 -1.57
N ASP A 56 4.10 -10.76 -1.31
CA ASP A 56 4.79 -11.96 -0.82
C ASP A 56 4.64 -12.19 0.71
N ALA A 57 3.75 -11.47 1.37
CA ALA A 57 3.49 -11.52 2.81
C ALA A 57 4.72 -11.24 3.72
N ALA A 58 5.68 -10.43 3.26
CA ALA A 58 6.82 -10.06 4.10
C ALA A 58 6.39 -9.39 5.42
N PHE A 59 5.39 -8.49 5.36
CA PHE A 59 4.81 -7.90 6.57
C PHE A 59 4.12 -8.94 7.46
N GLY A 60 3.49 -9.96 6.87
CA GLY A 60 2.86 -11.04 7.63
C GLY A 60 3.82 -11.79 8.53
N ILE A 61 5.04 -12.07 8.06
CA ILE A 61 6.10 -12.68 8.87
C ILE A 61 6.48 -11.74 10.02
N GLU A 62 6.68 -10.47 9.76
CA GLU A 62 7.02 -9.47 10.80
C GLU A 62 5.90 -9.39 11.87
N ALA A 63 4.64 -9.35 11.44
CA ALA A 63 3.48 -9.31 12.35
C ALA A 63 3.38 -10.56 13.23
N LEU A 64 3.59 -11.74 12.66
CA LEU A 64 3.60 -13.00 13.40
C LEU A 64 4.75 -13.07 14.43
N GLN A 65 5.93 -12.58 14.05
CA GLN A 65 7.09 -12.48 14.96
C GLN A 65 6.84 -11.49 16.11
N GLN A 66 6.07 -10.42 15.87
CA GLN A 66 5.64 -9.47 16.90
C GLN A 66 4.45 -9.98 17.74
N GLY A 67 3.96 -11.18 17.49
CA GLY A 67 2.96 -11.85 18.33
C GLY A 67 1.52 -11.48 17.99
N CYS A 68 1.20 -11.13 16.74
CA CYS A 68 -0.20 -11.00 16.33
C CYS A 68 -0.95 -12.32 16.54
N GLU A 69 -2.24 -12.26 16.82
CA GLU A 69 -3.08 -13.45 17.05
C GLU A 69 -3.26 -14.23 15.76
N SER A 70 -3.58 -13.53 14.66
CA SER A 70 -3.73 -14.13 13.35
C SER A 70 -3.35 -13.13 12.25
N TYR A 71 -2.91 -13.65 11.11
CA TYR A 71 -2.63 -12.90 9.91
C TYR A 71 -3.31 -13.56 8.72
N LEU A 72 -4.09 -12.76 7.98
CA LEU A 72 -4.68 -13.13 6.71
C LEU A 72 -4.25 -12.13 5.64
N GLY A 73 -3.49 -12.60 4.65
CA GLY A 73 -3.13 -11.82 3.47
C GLY A 73 -4.06 -12.11 2.31
N ILE A 74 -4.44 -11.07 1.56
CA ILE A 74 -5.18 -11.17 0.31
C ILE A 74 -4.36 -10.54 -0.79
N ASP A 75 -4.15 -11.27 -1.88
CA ASP A 75 -3.52 -10.71 -3.09
C ASP A 75 -4.16 -11.28 -4.35
N GLY A 76 -4.28 -10.45 -5.37
CA GLY A 76 -4.87 -10.85 -6.65
C GLY A 76 -3.91 -11.63 -7.55
N SER A 77 -2.60 -11.43 -7.41
CA SER A 77 -1.58 -12.08 -8.21
C SER A 77 -1.33 -13.51 -7.72
N HIS A 78 -1.44 -14.48 -8.60
CA HIS A 78 -1.16 -15.88 -8.24
C HIS A 78 0.33 -16.11 -7.90
N LYS A 79 1.25 -15.37 -8.53
CA LYS A 79 2.69 -15.44 -8.23
C LYS A 79 2.99 -14.89 -6.84
N MET A 80 2.38 -13.76 -6.47
CA MET A 80 2.51 -13.19 -5.13
C MET A 80 1.96 -14.16 -4.07
N VAL A 81 0.78 -14.71 -4.32
CA VAL A 81 0.16 -15.70 -3.41
C VAL A 81 1.03 -16.96 -3.26
N ALA A 82 1.64 -17.45 -4.33
CA ALA A 82 2.54 -18.59 -4.27
C ALA A 82 3.77 -18.29 -3.41
N ALA A 83 4.42 -17.14 -3.63
CA ALA A 83 5.55 -16.69 -2.83
C ALA A 83 5.17 -16.47 -1.35
N ALA A 84 3.99 -15.88 -1.10
CA ALA A 84 3.48 -15.68 0.25
C ALA A 84 3.21 -16.99 0.98
N LYS A 85 2.64 -18.00 0.30
CA LYS A 85 2.42 -19.35 0.88
C LYS A 85 3.73 -20.01 1.26
N GLU A 86 4.74 -19.92 0.40
CA GLU A 86 6.08 -20.45 0.70
C GLU A 86 6.67 -19.75 1.93
N LYS A 87 6.63 -18.42 1.97
CA LYS A 87 7.17 -17.61 3.06
C LYS A 87 6.46 -17.85 4.39
N LEU A 88 5.13 -18.05 4.39
CA LEU A 88 4.31 -18.31 5.57
C LEU A 88 4.31 -19.78 6.00
N ALA A 89 4.97 -20.69 5.25
CA ALA A 89 4.97 -22.12 5.56
C ALA A 89 5.44 -22.39 6.99
N GLY A 90 4.66 -23.20 7.74
CA GLY A 90 4.94 -23.51 9.14
C GLY A 90 4.58 -22.42 10.15
N SER A 91 4.04 -21.28 9.70
CA SER A 91 3.52 -20.22 10.57
C SER A 91 2.01 -20.33 10.77
N ARG A 92 1.44 -19.44 11.61
CA ARG A 92 -0.01 -19.31 11.81
C ARG A 92 -0.66 -18.36 10.78
N GLY A 93 0.12 -17.76 9.91
CA GLY A 93 -0.36 -16.86 8.86
C GLY A 93 -1.02 -17.64 7.73
N ASN A 94 -1.98 -17.01 7.09
CA ASN A 94 -2.65 -17.54 5.92
C ASN A 94 -2.64 -16.51 4.80
N VAL A 95 -2.69 -16.97 3.54
CA VAL A 95 -2.86 -16.12 2.38
C VAL A 95 -3.85 -16.75 1.40
N VAL A 96 -4.74 -15.92 0.87
CA VAL A 96 -5.78 -16.33 -0.07
C VAL A 96 -5.68 -15.47 -1.33
N GLN A 97 -5.84 -16.12 -2.49
CA GLN A 97 -5.95 -15.39 -3.74
C GLN A 97 -7.32 -14.73 -3.85
N GLY A 98 -7.32 -13.43 -4.08
CA GLY A 98 -8.55 -12.65 -4.23
C GLY A 98 -8.22 -11.19 -4.52
N THR A 99 -9.14 -10.47 -5.17
CA THR A 99 -8.98 -9.04 -5.39
C THR A 99 -9.57 -8.25 -4.21
N ILE A 100 -9.00 -7.10 -3.95
CA ILE A 100 -9.45 -6.18 -2.89
C ILE A 100 -10.92 -5.82 -3.09
N GLU A 101 -11.35 -5.65 -4.35
CA GLU A 101 -12.71 -5.25 -4.70
C GLU A 101 -13.75 -6.34 -4.50
N THR A 102 -13.38 -7.59 -4.66
CA THR A 102 -14.34 -8.71 -4.66
C THR A 102 -14.25 -9.62 -3.45
N TRP A 103 -13.28 -9.37 -2.55
CA TRP A 103 -13.11 -10.15 -1.33
C TRP A 103 -14.37 -10.08 -0.46
N ASP A 104 -14.71 -11.20 0.18
CA ASP A 104 -15.82 -11.27 1.14
C ASP A 104 -15.36 -10.78 2.52
N TYR A 105 -15.70 -9.54 2.85
CA TYR A 105 -15.35 -8.88 4.10
C TYR A 105 -16.33 -9.28 5.21
N SER A 106 -16.10 -10.43 5.83
CA SER A 106 -16.92 -10.85 6.97
C SER A 106 -16.89 -9.84 8.11
N SER A 107 -18.07 -9.61 8.73
CA SER A 107 -18.25 -8.53 9.71
C SER A 107 -17.46 -8.75 11.01
N GLN A 108 -16.86 -7.70 11.55
CA GLN A 108 -16.23 -7.62 12.88
C GLN A 108 -15.19 -8.71 13.19
N GLN A 109 -14.34 -9.01 12.22
CA GLN A 109 -13.34 -10.08 12.36
C GLN A 109 -11.94 -9.60 12.69
N PHE A 110 -11.59 -8.35 12.32
CA PHE A 110 -10.22 -7.88 12.38
C PHE A 110 -10.07 -6.66 13.30
N ASP A 111 -8.95 -6.61 13.99
CA ASP A 111 -8.54 -5.49 14.83
C ASP A 111 -7.75 -4.46 14.00
N LEU A 112 -7.02 -4.94 12.99
CA LEU A 112 -6.23 -4.12 12.08
C LEU A 112 -6.43 -4.59 10.63
N VAL A 113 -6.71 -3.64 9.75
CA VAL A 113 -6.60 -3.80 8.29
C VAL A 113 -5.43 -2.98 7.80
N THR A 114 -4.53 -3.60 7.05
CA THR A 114 -3.42 -2.91 6.39
C THR A 114 -3.54 -3.03 4.88
N SER A 115 -2.95 -2.06 4.17
CA SER A 115 -2.71 -2.15 2.73
C SER A 115 -1.48 -1.33 2.38
N ARG A 116 -0.46 -1.97 1.83
CA ARG A 116 0.81 -1.32 1.52
C ARG A 116 0.98 -1.17 0.02
N LEU A 117 0.87 0.07 -0.48
CA LEU A 117 1.03 0.42 -1.89
C LEU A 117 0.13 -0.40 -2.85
N ALA A 118 -1.12 -0.71 -2.44
CA ALA A 118 -2.05 -1.48 -3.24
C ALA A 118 -3.33 -0.71 -3.63
N PHE A 119 -3.85 0.20 -2.81
CA PHE A 119 -5.13 0.86 -3.09
C PHE A 119 -5.14 1.78 -4.32
N HIS A 120 -4.00 2.20 -4.81
CA HIS A 120 -3.95 2.96 -6.07
C HIS A 120 -4.15 2.08 -7.32
N TYR A 121 -4.24 0.74 -7.17
CA TYR A 121 -4.69 -0.17 -8.24
C TYR A 121 -6.19 -0.42 -8.22
N VAL A 122 -6.90 0.00 -7.18
CA VAL A 122 -8.34 -0.20 -7.00
C VAL A 122 -9.13 0.89 -7.74
N GLN A 123 -10.02 0.50 -8.62
CA GLN A 123 -10.83 1.44 -9.41
C GLN A 123 -11.83 2.20 -8.54
N GLU A 124 -12.61 1.51 -7.70
CA GLU A 124 -13.64 2.10 -6.85
C GLU A 124 -13.28 1.91 -5.37
N ILE A 125 -12.63 2.92 -4.77
CA ILE A 125 -12.12 2.80 -3.41
C ILE A 125 -13.20 2.96 -2.34
N ALA A 126 -14.24 3.75 -2.57
CA ALA A 126 -15.27 4.05 -1.58
C ALA A 126 -16.05 2.79 -1.12
N PRO A 127 -16.50 1.88 -2.02
CA PRO A 127 -17.09 0.61 -1.60
C PRO A 127 -16.14 -0.28 -0.81
N VAL A 128 -14.84 -0.24 -1.12
CA VAL A 128 -13.81 -1.01 -0.39
C VAL A 128 -13.69 -0.48 1.03
N PHE A 129 -13.60 0.83 1.24
CA PHE A 129 -13.54 1.41 2.58
C PHE A 129 -14.79 1.11 3.41
N ALA A 130 -15.98 1.10 2.80
CA ALA A 130 -17.21 0.72 3.49
C ALA A 130 -17.17 -0.75 3.98
N ARG A 131 -16.65 -1.69 3.16
CA ARG A 131 -16.48 -3.09 3.56
C ARG A 131 -15.40 -3.27 4.63
N ILE A 132 -14.28 -2.54 4.52
CA ILE A 132 -13.24 -2.53 5.55
C ILE A 132 -13.82 -2.04 6.88
N TYR A 133 -14.65 -0.99 6.86
CA TYR A 133 -15.32 -0.51 8.06
C TYR A 133 -16.17 -1.59 8.72
N GLN A 134 -16.91 -2.38 7.93
CA GLN A 134 -17.76 -3.47 8.43
C GLN A 134 -16.94 -4.63 8.99
N THR A 135 -15.81 -4.98 8.39
CA THR A 135 -14.97 -6.11 8.84
C THR A 135 -14.13 -5.79 10.08
N LEU A 136 -13.88 -4.53 10.37
CA LEU A 136 -13.20 -4.09 11.59
C LEU A 136 -14.12 -4.17 12.80
N VAL A 137 -13.59 -4.57 13.94
CA VAL A 137 -14.25 -4.42 15.24
C VAL A 137 -14.35 -2.96 15.63
N GLU A 138 -15.13 -2.65 16.67
CA GLU A 138 -15.10 -1.32 17.30
C GLU A 138 -13.69 -0.99 17.78
N ARG A 139 -13.23 0.25 17.53
CA ARG A 139 -11.85 0.72 17.72
C ARG A 139 -10.82 0.06 16.82
N GLY A 140 -11.21 -0.89 15.96
CA GLY A 140 -10.35 -1.46 14.95
C GLY A 140 -9.85 -0.41 13.97
N ARG A 141 -8.67 -0.60 13.42
CA ARG A 141 -7.94 0.41 12.65
C ARG A 141 -7.72 -0.04 11.21
N ILE A 142 -7.69 0.94 10.32
CA ILE A 142 -7.12 0.81 8.98
C ILE A 142 -5.87 1.68 8.88
N ILE A 143 -4.76 1.11 8.41
CA ILE A 143 -3.51 1.83 8.13
C ILE A 143 -3.04 1.44 6.73
N PHE A 144 -2.86 2.41 5.86
CA PHE A 144 -2.44 2.11 4.50
C PHE A 144 -1.50 3.15 3.91
N SER A 145 -0.71 2.72 2.92
CA SER A 145 0.07 3.58 2.05
C SER A 145 -0.42 3.50 0.61
N ILE A 146 -0.26 4.60 -0.09
CA ILE A 146 -0.47 4.71 -1.53
C ILE A 146 0.67 5.48 -2.16
N GLU A 147 0.87 5.34 -3.46
CA GLU A 147 1.66 6.33 -4.18
C GLU A 147 1.04 7.71 -3.97
N HIS A 148 1.88 8.70 -3.68
CA HIS A 148 1.40 10.05 -3.39
C HIS A 148 0.65 10.63 -4.60
N PRO A 149 -0.46 11.36 -4.43
CA PRO A 149 -1.19 11.97 -5.55
C PRO A 149 -0.36 12.84 -6.48
N VAL A 150 0.68 13.51 -6.00
CA VAL A 150 1.62 14.23 -6.89
C VAL A 150 2.41 13.29 -7.82
N ILE A 151 2.53 12.00 -7.48
CA ILE A 151 3.19 10.98 -8.32
C ILE A 151 2.22 10.43 -9.36
N THR A 152 0.94 10.26 -8.98
CA THR A 152 -0.08 9.65 -9.84
C THR A 152 -0.87 10.66 -10.66
N SER A 153 -0.69 11.97 -10.48
CA SER A 153 -1.46 13.02 -11.16
C SER A 153 -1.31 12.96 -12.69
N CYS A 154 -0.10 12.77 -13.17
CA CYS A 154 0.15 12.57 -14.59
C CYS A 154 1.13 11.41 -14.81
N ASP A 155 1.16 10.86 -16.04
CA ASP A 155 2.02 9.74 -16.41
C ASP A 155 3.40 10.19 -16.96
N GLN A 156 3.65 11.48 -17.05
CA GLN A 156 4.89 12.04 -17.60
C GLN A 156 6.08 11.91 -16.63
N GLY A 157 5.84 11.99 -15.34
CA GLY A 157 6.82 11.75 -14.29
C GLY A 157 8.10 12.58 -14.41
N TRP A 158 9.25 11.90 -14.38
CA TRP A 158 10.56 12.51 -14.66
C TRP A 158 10.73 12.71 -16.16
N GLN A 159 10.88 13.95 -16.61
CA GLN A 159 10.79 14.33 -18.03
C GLN A 159 12.04 14.10 -18.85
N PHE A 160 13.22 13.89 -18.31
CA PHE A 160 14.43 14.01 -19.13
C PHE A 160 15.33 12.77 -19.09
N GLU A 161 15.90 12.48 -20.26
CA GLU A 161 17.14 11.71 -20.37
C GLU A 161 18.25 12.51 -19.68
N GLY A 162 18.68 12.07 -18.51
CA GLY A 162 19.72 12.76 -17.72
C GLY A 162 19.41 12.79 -16.21
N PRO A 163 20.09 13.65 -15.46
CA PRO A 163 19.83 13.81 -14.03
C PRO A 163 18.37 14.21 -13.81
N ARG A 164 17.66 13.45 -12.98
CA ARG A 164 16.25 13.70 -12.64
C ARG A 164 16.12 15.02 -11.87
N GLN A 165 15.76 16.10 -12.58
CA GLN A 165 15.70 17.44 -12.02
C GLN A 165 14.29 17.81 -11.56
N ASP A 166 13.31 17.63 -12.44
CA ASP A 166 11.94 18.08 -12.17
C ASP A 166 10.95 16.93 -12.28
N TRP A 167 9.93 16.98 -11.42
CA TRP A 167 8.76 16.11 -11.49
C TRP A 167 7.57 16.94 -11.94
N ILE A 168 6.88 16.50 -12.99
CA ILE A 168 5.69 17.16 -13.47
C ILE A 168 4.50 16.75 -12.65
N VAL A 169 3.77 17.74 -12.20
CA VAL A 169 2.45 17.59 -11.60
C VAL A 169 1.47 18.34 -12.49
N ASP A 170 0.60 17.60 -13.15
CA ASP A 170 -0.45 18.14 -13.98
C ASP A 170 -1.71 17.30 -13.82
N ASP A 171 -2.86 17.81 -14.28
CA ASP A 171 -4.16 17.12 -14.21
C ASP A 171 -4.51 16.59 -12.79
N TYR A 172 -4.06 17.30 -11.73
CA TYR A 172 -4.21 16.86 -10.35
C TYR A 172 -5.67 16.69 -9.92
N PHE A 173 -6.59 17.45 -10.46
CA PHE A 173 -8.02 17.35 -10.15
C PHE A 173 -8.79 16.46 -11.12
N GLU A 174 -8.14 16.00 -12.19
CA GLU A 174 -8.72 15.00 -13.09
C GLU A 174 -8.48 13.60 -12.54
N THR A 175 -9.44 13.07 -11.80
CA THR A 175 -9.34 11.74 -11.20
C THR A 175 -9.64 10.62 -12.19
N GLY A 176 -9.13 9.43 -11.94
CA GLY A 176 -9.38 8.28 -12.81
C GLY A 176 -8.12 7.51 -13.22
N PRO A 177 -8.23 6.68 -14.28
CA PRO A 177 -7.13 5.80 -14.66
C PRO A 177 -5.92 6.55 -15.21
N ARG A 178 -4.74 6.07 -14.86
CA ARG A 178 -3.44 6.46 -15.40
C ARG A 178 -2.71 5.22 -15.90
N ILE A 179 -2.18 5.28 -17.11
CA ILE A 179 -1.36 4.21 -17.67
C ILE A 179 0.10 4.56 -17.40
N THR A 180 0.72 3.84 -16.48
CA THR A 180 2.07 4.15 -15.99
C THR A 180 3.07 3.10 -16.45
N ASN A 181 4.22 3.54 -16.95
CA ASN A 181 5.36 2.66 -17.19
C ASN A 181 6.04 2.34 -15.85
N TRP A 182 6.08 1.06 -15.49
CA TRP A 182 6.63 0.59 -14.24
C TRP A 182 7.34 -0.75 -14.45
N MET A 183 8.55 -0.91 -13.91
CA MET A 183 9.31 -2.17 -13.99
C MET A 183 9.34 -2.84 -15.38
N GLY A 184 9.51 -2.05 -16.44
CA GLY A 184 9.58 -2.56 -17.81
C GLY A 184 8.24 -2.92 -18.46
N GLY A 185 7.13 -2.80 -17.72
CA GLY A 185 5.76 -3.03 -18.21
C GLY A 185 4.86 -1.81 -18.05
N THR A 186 3.60 -1.97 -18.48
CA THR A 186 2.58 -0.91 -18.40
C THR A 186 1.46 -1.35 -17.47
N VAL A 187 1.21 -0.57 -16.41
CA VAL A 187 0.18 -0.86 -15.40
C VAL A 187 -0.84 0.27 -15.31
N ILE A 188 -2.09 -0.07 -15.06
CA ILE A 188 -3.16 0.88 -14.77
C ILE A 188 -3.15 1.19 -13.28
N LYS A 189 -3.06 2.48 -12.94
CA LYS A 189 -3.27 3.01 -11.59
C LYS A 189 -4.43 4.00 -11.63
N TYR A 190 -5.09 4.20 -10.51
CA TYR A 190 -6.19 5.15 -10.40
C TYR A 190 -5.77 6.34 -9.56
N HIS A 191 -5.62 7.48 -10.22
CA HIS A 191 -5.33 8.74 -9.56
C HIS A 191 -6.54 9.23 -8.78
N ARG A 192 -6.29 9.66 -7.56
CA ARG A 192 -7.22 10.37 -6.66
C ARG A 192 -6.44 11.43 -5.92
N THR A 193 -7.11 12.53 -5.59
CA THR A 193 -6.50 13.56 -4.74
C THR A 193 -6.39 13.07 -3.28
N ILE A 194 -5.63 13.79 -2.46
CA ILE A 194 -5.59 13.55 -1.00
C ILE A 194 -6.99 13.69 -0.42
N GLU A 195 -7.77 14.70 -0.88
CA GLU A 195 -9.12 14.96 -0.43
C GLU A 195 -10.07 13.81 -0.75
N ASP A 196 -9.97 13.19 -1.95
CA ASP A 196 -10.82 12.05 -2.33
C ASP A 196 -10.65 10.87 -1.38
N TYR A 197 -9.40 10.52 -1.02
CA TYR A 197 -9.15 9.46 -0.03
C TYR A 197 -9.69 9.82 1.35
N PHE A 198 -9.48 11.06 1.80
CA PHE A 198 -9.98 11.53 3.09
C PHE A 198 -11.50 11.50 3.15
N LEU A 199 -12.19 12.02 2.12
CA LEU A 199 -13.65 12.05 2.06
C LEU A 199 -14.24 10.64 1.95
N ALA A 200 -13.63 9.73 1.19
CA ALA A 200 -14.06 8.34 1.08
C ALA A 200 -13.96 7.60 2.43
N LEU A 201 -12.89 7.81 3.20
CA LEU A 201 -12.78 7.27 4.56
C LEU A 201 -13.87 7.82 5.48
N ARG A 202 -14.10 9.13 5.45
CA ARG A 202 -15.13 9.81 6.25
C ARG A 202 -16.54 9.33 5.90
N ALA A 203 -16.82 9.17 4.61
CA ALA A 203 -18.11 8.67 4.13
C ALA A 203 -18.37 7.22 4.55
N ALA A 204 -17.32 6.39 4.67
CA ALA A 204 -17.42 5.04 5.21
C ALA A 204 -17.63 4.98 6.74
N GLY A 205 -17.51 6.11 7.46
CA GLY A 205 -17.71 6.20 8.91
C GLY A 205 -16.42 6.24 9.75
N PHE A 206 -15.26 6.22 9.11
CA PHE A 206 -13.98 6.29 9.82
C PHE A 206 -13.70 7.66 10.43
N VAL A 207 -12.99 7.65 11.56
CA VAL A 207 -12.29 8.81 12.11
C VAL A 207 -10.83 8.73 11.67
N VAL A 208 -10.41 9.66 10.81
CA VAL A 208 -9.00 9.76 10.38
C VAL A 208 -8.21 10.42 11.50
N ASP A 209 -7.23 9.73 12.06
CA ASP A 209 -6.42 10.20 13.18
C ASP A 209 -4.97 10.54 12.79
N ALA A 210 -4.49 10.05 11.64
CA ALA A 210 -3.20 10.46 11.11
C ALA A 210 -3.20 10.50 9.57
N LEU A 211 -2.48 11.50 9.05
CA LEU A 211 -2.06 11.61 7.65
C LEU A 211 -0.57 11.90 7.66
N ARG A 212 0.22 11.12 6.93
CA ARG A 212 1.67 11.26 6.86
C ARG A 212 2.13 11.21 5.42
N GLU A 213 3.23 11.88 5.14
CA GLU A 213 3.92 11.83 3.85
C GLU A 213 5.30 11.23 4.04
N SER A 214 5.83 10.59 3.00
CA SER A 214 7.13 9.89 3.02
C SER A 214 8.33 10.85 3.10
N ARG A 215 8.42 11.64 4.20
CA ARG A 215 9.53 12.56 4.45
C ARG A 215 10.82 11.77 4.72
N PRO A 216 11.88 11.95 3.91
CA PRO A 216 13.13 11.25 4.13
C PRO A 216 13.84 11.79 5.38
N GLN A 217 14.46 10.87 6.13
CA GLN A 217 15.33 11.19 7.26
C GLN A 217 16.79 11.00 6.83
N GLN A 218 17.60 12.05 6.91
CA GLN A 218 18.97 12.05 6.39
C GLN A 218 19.83 10.88 6.91
N ALA A 219 19.68 10.55 8.19
CA ALA A 219 20.44 9.47 8.82
C ALA A 219 20.20 8.07 8.23
N GLN A 220 19.11 7.89 7.48
CA GLN A 220 18.78 6.61 6.84
C GLN A 220 19.39 6.46 5.42
N PHE A 221 19.97 7.52 4.88
CA PHE A 221 20.49 7.53 3.51
C PHE A 221 22.02 7.51 3.49
N HIS A 222 22.58 6.47 2.89
CA HIS A 222 24.03 6.38 2.64
C HIS A 222 24.49 7.29 1.49
N ASP A 223 23.60 7.51 0.49
CA ASP A 223 23.89 8.38 -0.64
C ASP A 223 23.20 9.75 -0.49
N PRO A 224 24.00 10.83 -0.29
CA PRO A 224 23.47 12.19 -0.14
C PRO A 224 22.64 12.65 -1.37
N ALA A 225 23.02 12.24 -2.58
CA ALA A 225 22.31 12.64 -3.79
C ALA A 225 20.90 12.02 -3.84
N THR A 226 20.76 10.78 -3.40
CA THR A 226 19.45 10.14 -3.25
C THR A 226 18.62 10.83 -2.18
N TYR A 227 19.18 11.20 -1.03
CA TYR A 227 18.47 11.96 0.01
C TYR A 227 17.96 13.30 -0.53
N GLU A 228 18.84 14.10 -1.16
CA GLU A 228 18.45 15.40 -1.73
C GLU A 228 17.34 15.28 -2.78
N ARG A 229 17.39 14.25 -3.62
CA ARG A 229 16.32 13.95 -4.59
C ARG A 229 15.00 13.60 -3.89
N ARG A 230 15.04 12.80 -2.81
CA ARG A 230 13.83 12.37 -2.08
C ARG A 230 13.18 13.48 -1.27
N LYS A 231 13.93 14.50 -0.88
CA LYS A 231 13.38 15.69 -0.21
C LYS A 231 12.47 16.54 -1.10
N ARG A 232 12.58 16.41 -2.40
CA ARG A 232 11.94 17.35 -3.35
C ARG A 232 10.45 17.11 -3.51
N ILE A 233 10.02 15.84 -3.48
CA ILE A 233 8.62 15.44 -3.60
C ILE A 233 8.34 14.22 -2.73
N PRO A 234 7.15 14.12 -2.12
CA PRO A 234 6.76 12.91 -1.41
C PRO A 234 6.44 11.79 -2.42
N LEU A 235 6.93 10.57 -2.14
CA LEU A 235 6.63 9.41 -2.98
C LEU A 235 5.36 8.69 -2.54
N MET A 236 5.07 8.72 -1.25
CA MET A 236 4.00 7.94 -0.64
C MET A 236 3.21 8.81 0.32
N LEU A 237 1.92 8.53 0.38
CA LEU A 237 0.96 9.09 1.32
C LEU A 237 0.42 7.97 2.20
N PHE A 238 0.26 8.26 3.49
CA PHE A 238 -0.24 7.31 4.48
C PHE A 238 -1.45 7.86 5.19
N PHE A 239 -2.39 7.00 5.44
CA PHE A 239 -3.54 7.26 6.30
C PHE A 239 -3.59 6.25 7.44
N SER A 240 -3.94 6.74 8.61
CA SER A 240 -4.44 5.94 9.72
C SER A 240 -5.83 6.44 10.08
N ALA A 241 -6.76 5.49 10.26
CA ALA A 241 -8.11 5.79 10.67
C ALA A 241 -8.65 4.65 11.52
N TYR A 242 -9.67 4.92 12.34
CA TYR A 242 -10.28 3.91 13.19
C TYR A 242 -11.80 3.93 13.09
N ARG A 243 -12.41 2.78 13.37
CA ARG A 243 -13.85 2.64 13.55
C ARG A 243 -14.22 3.13 14.94
N PRO A 244 -15.02 4.20 15.09
CA PRO A 244 -15.47 4.65 16.40
C PRO A 244 -16.41 3.63 17.07
N VAL A 245 -16.54 3.73 18.38
CA VAL A 245 -17.56 2.99 19.13
C VAL A 245 -18.93 3.56 18.76
N THR A 246 -19.86 2.70 18.41
CA THR A 246 -21.25 3.11 18.17
C THR A 246 -21.91 3.36 19.51
N THR A 247 -22.24 4.62 19.82
CA THR A 247 -23.00 5.01 21.02
C THR A 247 -24.49 4.75 20.82
#